data_70325fc100c10196c2e4354001c7a7fc
#
_entry.id   70325fc100c10196c2e4354001c7a7fc
#
_cell.length_a   1.000
_cell.length_b   1.000
_cell.length_c   1.000
_cell.angle_alpha   90.00
_cell.angle_beta   90.00
_cell.angle_gamma   90.00
#
_symmetry.space_group_name_H-M   'P 1'
#
loop_
_entity.id
_entity.type
_entity.pdbx_description
1 polymer ?
#
loop_
_entity_poly.entity_id
_entity_poly.type
_entity_poly.pdbx_seq_one_letter_code
_entity_poly.pdbx_strand_id
1 'polypeptide(L)'
;MLKYKEYILPTVARFFRHKNDIDIYIEDVNDDEFYLALFKRIADKNNIKIGKLIALGSRKSVIDACLIDQNDRDRKRLYVIDGDLSLIHDKNPKGIKNLHVHDAYCIENYLLDEDALIEILHDGFVVPKSELVKLFTFDNFLKRISKPLIELFLHYGIVFEMGLPFKTVSNGVGVFCHQVKNVTILSDEKVNQKIEDLKIEILKEISEEEYNEKIYTLRQIWSHDIETLLKIVSAKDYTLPLTQLRFAKINSKSGFRITRESLRLRLAKLCKLDRLNSLELAILAQNK
;
A
#
# COMPACT_ATOMS: atom_id res chain seq x y z
N MET A 1 -13.34 -14.00 -7.44
CA MET A 1 -13.47 -14.72 -6.17
C MET A 1 -14.90 -14.63 -5.65
N LEU A 2 -15.42 -15.67 -5.00
CA LEU A 2 -16.76 -15.62 -4.38
C LEU A 2 -16.70 -14.76 -3.12
N LYS A 3 -17.49 -13.68 -3.05
CA LYS A 3 -17.75 -12.95 -1.81
C LYS A 3 -18.53 -13.86 -0.87
N TYR A 4 -17.95 -14.20 0.28
CA TYR A 4 -18.66 -14.96 1.31
C TYR A 4 -19.49 -13.97 2.16
N LYS A 5 -20.74 -14.32 2.40
CA LYS A 5 -21.57 -13.59 3.38
C LYS A 5 -21.04 -13.88 4.78
N GLU A 6 -21.08 -12.91 5.69
CA GLU A 6 -20.49 -12.98 7.04
C GLU A 6 -20.88 -14.24 7.82
N TYR A 7 -22.14 -14.67 7.72
CA TYR A 7 -22.62 -15.89 8.42
C TYR A 7 -22.01 -17.20 7.87
N ILE A 8 -21.41 -17.19 6.67
CA ILE A 8 -20.78 -18.37 6.07
C ILE A 8 -19.29 -18.45 6.45
N LEU A 9 -18.67 -17.37 6.95
CA LEU A 9 -17.25 -17.34 7.26
C LEU A 9 -16.77 -18.44 8.20
N PRO A 10 -17.50 -18.81 9.28
CA PRO A 10 -17.10 -19.94 10.14
C PRO A 10 -17.07 -21.26 9.39
N THR A 11 -17.97 -21.45 8.42
CA THR A 11 -18.03 -22.66 7.59
C THR A 11 -16.86 -22.68 6.59
N VAL A 12 -16.56 -21.53 5.93
CA VAL A 12 -15.43 -21.38 5.03
C VAL A 12 -14.12 -21.66 5.76
N ALA A 13 -13.93 -21.08 6.95
CA ALA A 13 -12.75 -21.33 7.78
C ALA A 13 -12.58 -22.82 8.11
N ARG A 14 -13.68 -23.55 8.36
CA ARG A 14 -13.63 -25.00 8.58
C ARG A 14 -13.12 -25.78 7.37
N PHE A 15 -13.51 -25.40 6.15
CA PHE A 15 -13.02 -26.04 4.93
C PHE A 15 -11.52 -25.85 4.69
N PHE A 16 -10.94 -24.76 5.19
CA PHE A 16 -9.51 -24.47 5.02
C PHE A 16 -8.62 -24.84 6.20
N ARG A 17 -9.17 -25.42 7.28
CA ARG A 17 -8.40 -25.87 8.47
C ARG A 17 -7.18 -26.72 8.15
N HIS A 18 -7.28 -27.60 7.15
CA HIS A 18 -6.17 -28.47 6.75
C HIS A 18 -5.09 -27.73 5.94
N LYS A 19 -5.37 -26.50 5.50
CA LYS A 19 -4.45 -25.68 4.68
C LYS A 19 -3.74 -24.60 5.48
N ASN A 20 -4.30 -24.20 6.60
CA ASN A 20 -3.82 -23.05 7.38
C ASN A 20 -3.65 -23.43 8.85
N ASP A 21 -2.56 -22.99 9.48
CA ASP A 21 -2.41 -22.96 10.93
C ASP A 21 -3.11 -21.73 11.54
N ILE A 22 -3.15 -20.62 10.77
CA ILE A 22 -3.79 -19.36 11.13
C ILE A 22 -4.73 -18.94 10.00
N ASP A 23 -5.99 -18.62 10.33
CA ASP A 23 -6.91 -18.01 9.36
C ASP A 23 -6.66 -16.51 9.26
N ILE A 24 -6.30 -16.03 8.07
CA ILE A 24 -6.01 -14.62 7.83
C ILE A 24 -7.10 -14.02 6.95
N TYR A 25 -7.70 -12.95 7.46
CA TYR A 25 -8.78 -12.20 6.81
C TYR A 25 -8.25 -10.89 6.27
N ILE A 26 -8.52 -10.59 5.00
CA ILE A 26 -8.04 -9.40 4.28
C ILE A 26 -9.17 -8.66 3.57
N GLU A 27 -8.91 -7.43 3.15
CA GLU A 27 -9.89 -6.60 2.44
C GLU A 27 -10.09 -7.03 0.99
N ASP A 28 -9.00 -7.24 0.25
CA ASP A 28 -9.00 -7.40 -1.20
C ASP A 28 -9.49 -8.78 -1.66
N VAL A 29 -10.48 -8.79 -2.58
CA VAL A 29 -11.06 -10.03 -3.14
C VAL A 29 -10.39 -10.52 -4.43
N ASN A 30 -9.60 -9.70 -5.10
CA ASN A 30 -9.11 -9.98 -6.46
C ASN A 30 -7.61 -10.30 -6.52
N ASP A 31 -6.87 -10.18 -5.42
CA ASP A 31 -5.39 -10.24 -5.39
C ASP A 31 -4.85 -11.44 -4.59
N ASP A 32 -5.56 -12.55 -4.56
CA ASP A 32 -5.22 -13.75 -3.77
C ASP A 32 -3.78 -14.21 -3.92
N GLU A 33 -3.28 -14.31 -5.15
CA GLU A 33 -1.93 -14.82 -5.44
C GLU A 33 -0.85 -13.87 -4.95
N PHE A 34 -1.08 -12.57 -5.04
CA PHE A 34 -0.17 -11.54 -4.56
C PHE A 34 -0.03 -11.60 -3.03
N TYR A 35 -1.15 -11.48 -2.33
CA TYR A 35 -1.18 -11.55 -0.86
C TYR A 35 -0.65 -12.90 -0.36
N LEU A 36 -1.09 -14.00 -0.99
CA LEU A 36 -0.68 -15.34 -0.60
C LEU A 36 0.84 -15.53 -0.77
N ALA A 37 1.43 -15.03 -1.86
CA ALA A 37 2.88 -15.11 -2.08
C ALA A 37 3.66 -14.40 -0.97
N LEU A 38 3.20 -13.22 -0.53
CA LEU A 38 3.85 -12.45 0.52
C LEU A 38 3.67 -13.08 1.91
N PHE A 39 2.42 -13.42 2.26
CA PHE A 39 2.11 -14.04 3.56
C PHE A 39 2.77 -15.41 3.73
N LYS A 40 2.87 -16.21 2.66
CA LYS A 40 3.61 -17.47 2.70
C LYS A 40 5.08 -17.26 3.03
N ARG A 41 5.75 -16.30 2.41
CA ARG A 41 7.18 -16.04 2.70
C ARG A 41 7.40 -15.69 4.18
N ILE A 42 6.49 -14.89 4.77
CA ILE A 42 6.55 -14.55 6.21
C ILE A 42 6.30 -15.79 7.06
N ALA A 43 5.29 -16.59 6.70
CA ALA A 43 4.89 -17.78 7.45
C ALA A 43 5.93 -18.90 7.36
N ASP A 44 6.44 -19.19 6.15
CA ASP A 44 7.44 -20.25 5.91
C ASP A 44 8.73 -20.00 6.70
N LYS A 45 9.18 -18.74 6.81
CA LYS A 45 10.31 -18.33 7.66
C LYS A 45 10.11 -18.78 9.12
N ASN A 46 8.88 -18.89 9.57
CA ASN A 46 8.48 -19.19 10.95
C ASN A 46 7.84 -20.57 11.11
N ASN A 47 7.94 -21.44 10.10
CA ASN A 47 7.32 -22.80 10.08
C ASN A 47 5.80 -22.78 10.31
N ILE A 48 5.11 -21.74 9.85
CA ILE A 48 3.66 -21.59 9.92
C ILE A 48 3.07 -21.87 8.54
N LYS A 49 2.03 -22.71 8.49
CA LYS A 49 1.37 -23.05 7.23
C LYS A 49 0.25 -22.06 6.91
N ILE A 50 0.37 -21.36 5.78
CA ILE A 50 -0.67 -20.52 5.19
C ILE A 50 -0.87 -20.95 3.75
N GLY A 51 -1.97 -21.61 3.45
CA GLY A 51 -2.31 -22.10 2.12
C GLY A 51 -3.39 -21.27 1.43
N LYS A 52 -4.16 -20.46 2.19
CA LYS A 52 -5.23 -19.60 1.66
C LYS A 52 -5.52 -18.44 2.61
N LEU A 53 -5.85 -17.29 2.00
CA LEU A 53 -6.37 -16.12 2.70
C LEU A 53 -7.89 -16.00 2.50
N ILE A 54 -8.58 -15.30 3.39
CA ILE A 54 -10.03 -15.12 3.37
C ILE A 54 -10.33 -13.64 3.12
N ALA A 55 -10.80 -13.33 1.93
CA ALA A 55 -11.12 -11.95 1.55
C ALA A 55 -12.55 -11.58 1.97
N LEU A 56 -12.72 -10.44 2.65
CA LEU A 56 -14.00 -9.94 3.14
C LEU A 56 -14.58 -8.80 2.29
N GLY A 57 -13.77 -8.18 1.44
CA GLY A 57 -14.20 -7.25 0.40
C GLY A 57 -14.20 -5.77 0.77
N SER A 58 -13.99 -5.42 2.04
CA SER A 58 -13.81 -4.02 2.45
C SER A 58 -13.18 -3.91 3.83
N ARG A 59 -12.51 -2.78 4.10
CA ARG A 59 -12.00 -2.42 5.42
C ARG A 59 -13.07 -2.56 6.52
N LYS A 60 -14.27 -2.02 6.27
CA LYS A 60 -15.38 -2.11 7.22
C LYS A 60 -15.74 -3.56 7.51
N SER A 61 -15.88 -4.41 6.50
CA SER A 61 -16.21 -5.83 6.68
C SER A 61 -15.15 -6.57 7.50
N VAL A 62 -13.86 -6.25 7.33
CA VAL A 62 -12.79 -6.86 8.14
C VAL A 62 -12.86 -6.42 9.59
N ILE A 63 -13.06 -5.12 9.86
CA ILE A 63 -13.20 -4.59 11.22
C ILE A 63 -14.44 -5.17 11.90
N ASP A 64 -15.60 -5.14 11.25
CA ASP A 64 -16.86 -5.64 11.80
C ASP A 64 -16.75 -7.15 12.13
N ALA A 65 -16.17 -7.94 11.22
CA ALA A 65 -15.92 -9.36 11.47
C ALA A 65 -14.97 -9.59 12.64
N CYS A 66 -13.92 -8.80 12.76
CA CYS A 66 -12.98 -8.85 13.87
C CYS A 66 -13.67 -8.53 15.21
N LEU A 67 -14.48 -7.46 15.24
CA LEU A 67 -15.21 -7.05 16.47
C LEU A 67 -16.21 -8.10 16.95
N ILE A 68 -16.89 -8.79 16.04
CA ILE A 68 -17.79 -9.89 16.38
C ILE A 68 -17.01 -11.12 16.90
N ASP A 69 -15.79 -11.32 16.45
CA ASP A 69 -14.97 -12.49 16.70
C ASP A 69 -13.92 -12.27 17.82
N GLN A 70 -14.31 -11.63 18.92
CA GLN A 70 -13.40 -11.33 20.05
C GLN A 70 -13.30 -12.45 21.10
N ASN A 71 -14.19 -13.46 21.03
CA ASN A 71 -14.18 -14.57 21.97
C ASN A 71 -12.98 -15.48 21.73
N ASP A 72 -12.45 -16.08 22.81
CA ASP A 72 -11.40 -17.10 22.72
C ASP A 72 -11.95 -18.33 22.03
N ARG A 73 -11.21 -18.81 21.02
CA ARG A 73 -11.50 -20.03 20.27
C ARG A 73 -10.19 -20.76 20.05
N ASP A 74 -10.28 -22.07 19.91
CA ASP A 74 -9.11 -22.94 19.62
C ASP A 74 -8.45 -22.59 18.26
N ARG A 75 -9.16 -21.86 17.39
CA ARG A 75 -8.67 -21.51 16.07
C ARG A 75 -7.97 -20.14 16.05
N LYS A 76 -6.68 -20.13 15.67
CA LYS A 76 -5.87 -18.94 15.50
C LYS A 76 -6.34 -18.14 14.30
N ARG A 77 -6.41 -16.83 14.44
CA ARG A 77 -6.92 -15.94 13.39
C ARG A 77 -6.34 -14.54 13.49
N LEU A 78 -6.16 -13.92 12.33
CA LEU A 78 -5.65 -12.55 12.20
C LEU A 78 -6.49 -11.80 11.16
N TYR A 79 -6.94 -10.62 11.52
CA TYR A 79 -7.63 -9.67 10.64
C TYR A 79 -6.65 -8.59 10.24
N VAL A 80 -6.50 -8.33 8.94
CA VAL A 80 -5.49 -7.40 8.42
C VAL A 80 -6.17 -6.34 7.57
N ILE A 81 -5.87 -5.09 7.88
CA ILE A 81 -6.36 -3.92 7.14
C ILE A 81 -5.22 -2.98 6.78
N ASP A 82 -5.41 -2.22 5.70
CA ASP A 82 -4.50 -1.18 5.27
C ASP A 82 -4.54 0.03 6.23
N GLY A 83 -3.52 0.88 6.23
CA GLY A 83 -3.48 2.11 7.01
C GLY A 83 -4.38 3.20 6.45
N ASP A 84 -4.50 3.27 5.11
CA ASP A 84 -5.28 4.26 4.38
C ASP A 84 -4.98 5.73 4.79
N LEU A 85 -5.85 6.68 4.44
CA LEU A 85 -5.76 8.08 4.87
C LEU A 85 -5.91 8.27 6.38
N SER A 86 -6.51 7.30 7.09
CA SER A 86 -6.61 7.30 8.55
C SER A 86 -5.25 7.31 9.24
N LEU A 87 -4.22 6.77 8.57
CA LEU A 87 -2.84 6.76 9.05
C LEU A 87 -2.29 8.19 9.24
N ILE A 88 -2.66 9.12 8.35
CA ILE A 88 -2.14 10.49 8.35
C ILE A 88 -2.48 11.22 9.65
N HIS A 89 -3.64 10.93 10.23
CA HIS A 89 -4.15 11.54 11.47
C HIS A 89 -4.10 10.59 12.68
N ASP A 90 -3.42 9.45 12.57
CA ASP A 90 -3.37 8.43 13.63
C ASP A 90 -4.76 7.98 14.11
N LYS A 91 -5.74 7.92 13.19
CA LYS A 91 -7.16 7.56 13.45
C LYS A 91 -7.49 6.09 13.18
N ASN A 92 -6.48 5.26 12.98
CA ASN A 92 -6.67 3.83 12.80
C ASN A 92 -7.14 3.15 14.10
N PRO A 93 -7.95 2.08 14.03
CA PRO A 93 -8.35 1.32 15.20
C PRO A 93 -7.14 0.81 15.98
N LYS A 94 -7.16 0.95 17.31
CA LYS A 94 -6.11 0.51 18.22
C LYS A 94 -6.66 -0.43 19.27
N GLY A 95 -5.85 -1.38 19.75
CA GLY A 95 -6.19 -2.23 20.89
C GLY A 95 -7.25 -3.30 20.63
N ILE A 96 -7.65 -3.54 19.38
CA ILE A 96 -8.59 -4.61 19.03
C ILE A 96 -7.81 -5.91 18.89
N LYS A 97 -8.18 -6.94 19.69
CA LYS A 97 -7.55 -8.26 19.65
C LYS A 97 -7.64 -8.86 18.25
N ASN A 98 -6.56 -9.44 17.78
CA ASN A 98 -6.44 -10.10 16.47
C ASN A 98 -6.59 -9.16 15.24
N LEU A 99 -6.69 -7.84 15.43
CA LEU A 99 -6.65 -6.88 14.33
C LEU A 99 -5.22 -6.35 14.15
N HIS A 100 -4.68 -6.53 12.97
CA HIS A 100 -3.46 -5.87 12.51
C HIS A 100 -3.81 -4.76 11.53
N VAL A 101 -3.34 -3.56 11.81
CA VAL A 101 -3.42 -2.41 10.90
C VAL A 101 -2.01 -2.19 10.37
N HIS A 102 -1.85 -2.13 9.07
CA HIS A 102 -0.57 -1.76 8.48
C HIS A 102 -0.14 -0.37 8.93
N ASP A 103 1.14 -0.23 9.30
CA ASP A 103 1.78 1.05 9.63
C ASP A 103 2.23 1.83 8.38
N ALA A 104 1.70 1.44 7.23
CA ALA A 104 1.82 2.12 5.94
C ALA A 104 0.45 2.22 5.26
N TYR A 105 0.35 3.06 4.22
CA TYR A 105 -0.91 3.32 3.51
C TYR A 105 -1.59 2.03 3.04
N CYS A 106 -0.85 1.15 2.38
CA CYS A 106 -1.29 -0.19 1.96
C CYS A 106 -0.11 -1.16 1.97
N ILE A 107 -0.39 -2.46 1.85
CA ILE A 107 0.64 -3.50 1.88
C ILE A 107 1.69 -3.32 0.78
N GLU A 108 1.33 -2.77 -0.37
CA GLU A 108 2.26 -2.51 -1.47
C GLU A 108 3.35 -1.49 -1.10
N ASN A 109 3.12 -0.64 -0.11
CA ASN A 109 4.12 0.32 0.37
C ASN A 109 5.40 -0.35 0.88
N TYR A 110 5.30 -1.59 1.35
CA TYR A 110 6.46 -2.36 1.82
C TYR A 110 7.27 -3.01 0.69
N LEU A 111 6.73 -3.08 -0.53
CA LEU A 111 7.30 -3.84 -1.63
C LEU A 111 8.37 -3.08 -2.43
N LEU A 112 8.44 -1.76 -2.28
CA LEU A 112 9.41 -0.92 -3.00
C LEU A 112 10.82 -1.15 -2.45
N ASP A 113 11.52 -2.09 -3.05
CA ASP A 113 12.86 -2.57 -2.73
C ASP A 113 13.72 -2.47 -3.99
N GLU A 114 14.88 -1.78 -3.90
CA GLU A 114 15.73 -1.54 -5.07
C GLU A 114 16.25 -2.85 -5.66
N ASP A 115 16.73 -3.77 -4.81
CA ASP A 115 17.31 -5.03 -5.27
C ASP A 115 16.25 -5.85 -6.02
N ALA A 116 15.02 -5.90 -5.48
CA ALA A 116 13.90 -6.59 -6.13
C ALA A 116 13.51 -5.94 -7.46
N LEU A 117 13.50 -4.61 -7.54
CA LEU A 117 13.21 -3.88 -8.79
C LEU A 117 14.28 -4.10 -9.84
N ILE A 118 15.56 -4.09 -9.44
CA ILE A 118 16.70 -4.38 -10.35
C ILE A 118 16.64 -5.82 -10.85
N GLU A 119 16.27 -6.79 -10.00
CA GLU A 119 16.08 -8.18 -10.42
C GLU A 119 14.99 -8.30 -11.48
N ILE A 120 13.84 -7.65 -11.27
CA ILE A 120 12.73 -7.63 -12.23
C ILE A 120 13.16 -6.99 -13.56
N LEU A 121 13.93 -5.91 -13.51
CA LEU A 121 14.48 -5.27 -14.71
C LEU A 121 15.47 -6.21 -15.42
N HIS A 122 16.37 -6.84 -14.68
CA HIS A 122 17.38 -7.74 -15.22
C HIS A 122 16.77 -8.94 -15.97
N ASP A 123 15.65 -9.49 -15.46
CA ASP A 123 14.91 -10.55 -16.16
C ASP A 123 14.31 -10.09 -17.52
N GLY A 124 14.02 -8.80 -17.64
CA GLY A 124 13.45 -8.21 -18.86
C GLY A 124 14.50 -7.64 -19.82
N PHE A 125 15.75 -7.49 -19.36
CA PHE A 125 16.83 -6.84 -20.12
C PHE A 125 18.12 -7.68 -20.09
N VAL A 126 18.76 -7.84 -21.20
CA VAL A 126 20.09 -8.44 -21.28
C VAL A 126 21.14 -7.35 -21.00
N VAL A 127 21.12 -6.80 -19.78
CA VAL A 127 22.02 -5.72 -19.34
C VAL A 127 22.51 -6.06 -17.92
N PRO A 128 23.80 -5.87 -17.60
CA PRO A 128 24.32 -6.13 -16.27
C PRO A 128 23.57 -5.36 -15.17
N LYS A 129 23.31 -5.97 -14.02
CA LYS A 129 22.62 -5.34 -12.89
C LYS A 129 23.28 -4.02 -12.45
N SER A 130 24.62 -3.97 -12.46
CA SER A 130 25.36 -2.75 -12.12
C SER A 130 25.08 -1.56 -13.06
N GLU A 131 24.74 -1.82 -14.31
CA GLU A 131 24.30 -0.80 -15.25
C GLU A 131 22.84 -0.42 -15.00
N LEU A 132 21.97 -1.39 -14.71
CA LEU A 132 20.57 -1.12 -14.38
C LEU A 132 20.43 -0.24 -13.13
N VAL A 133 21.24 -0.45 -12.09
CA VAL A 133 21.30 0.42 -10.91
C VAL A 133 21.62 1.87 -11.31
N LYS A 134 22.62 2.07 -12.18
CA LYS A 134 22.99 3.40 -12.67
C LYS A 134 21.89 4.05 -13.53
N LEU A 135 21.16 3.27 -14.30
CA LEU A 135 20.05 3.76 -15.14
C LEU A 135 18.79 4.05 -14.33
N PHE A 136 18.47 3.20 -13.36
CA PHE A 136 17.26 3.34 -12.55
C PHE A 136 17.37 4.50 -11.56
N THR A 137 18.53 4.63 -10.89
CA THR A 137 18.78 5.67 -9.87
C THR A 137 17.66 5.76 -8.84
N PHE A 138 17.41 4.65 -8.13
CA PHE A 138 16.26 4.44 -7.24
C PHE A 138 16.04 5.59 -6.26
N ASP A 139 17.05 5.95 -5.47
CA ASP A 139 16.95 7.02 -4.47
C ASP A 139 16.60 8.39 -5.10
N ASN A 140 17.25 8.71 -6.23
CA ASN A 140 16.98 9.98 -6.93
C ASN A 140 15.55 10.00 -7.49
N PHE A 141 15.06 8.85 -7.97
CA PHE A 141 13.68 8.72 -8.42
C PHE A 141 12.70 8.95 -7.27
N LEU A 142 12.89 8.30 -6.12
CA LEU A 142 12.02 8.49 -4.96
C LEU A 142 12.09 9.91 -4.39
N LYS A 143 13.30 10.48 -4.23
CA LYS A 143 13.48 11.86 -3.77
C LYS A 143 12.73 12.87 -4.64
N ARG A 144 12.76 12.68 -5.97
CA ARG A 144 12.07 13.56 -6.89
C ARG A 144 10.55 13.59 -6.69
N ILE A 145 9.95 12.43 -6.40
CA ILE A 145 8.49 12.31 -6.27
C ILE A 145 8.01 12.52 -4.82
N SER A 146 8.90 12.54 -3.83
CA SER A 146 8.53 12.59 -2.41
C SER A 146 7.76 13.87 -2.09
N LYS A 147 8.37 15.02 -2.26
CA LYS A 147 7.74 16.29 -1.85
C LYS A 147 6.36 16.51 -2.48
N PRO A 148 6.20 16.45 -3.82
CA PRO A 148 4.88 16.72 -4.43
C PRO A 148 3.82 15.72 -4.00
N LEU A 149 4.15 14.42 -3.88
CA LEU A 149 3.17 13.41 -3.50
C LEU A 149 2.84 13.45 -2.01
N ILE A 150 3.81 13.69 -1.13
CA ILE A 150 3.56 13.84 0.30
C ILE A 150 2.62 15.02 0.53
N GLU A 151 2.91 16.20 -0.03
CA GLU A 151 2.02 17.36 0.08
C GLU A 151 0.60 17.05 -0.39
N LEU A 152 0.45 16.37 -1.53
CA LEU A 152 -0.86 15.96 -2.03
C LEU A 152 -1.59 15.06 -1.04
N PHE A 153 -0.88 14.09 -0.44
CA PHE A 153 -1.49 13.15 0.51
C PHE A 153 -1.82 13.80 1.85
N LEU A 154 -1.08 14.81 2.31
CA LEU A 154 -1.46 15.60 3.48
C LEU A 154 -2.79 16.32 3.24
N HIS A 155 -2.99 16.91 2.05
CA HIS A 155 -4.27 17.54 1.70
C HIS A 155 -5.41 16.51 1.54
N TYR A 156 -5.12 15.33 0.98
CA TYR A 156 -6.08 14.22 0.97
C TYR A 156 -6.46 13.78 2.39
N GLY A 157 -5.50 13.79 3.33
CA GLY A 157 -5.75 13.53 4.74
C GLY A 157 -6.73 14.53 5.34
N ILE A 158 -6.54 15.84 5.12
CA ILE A 158 -7.46 16.88 5.61
C ILE A 158 -8.87 16.68 5.02
N VAL A 159 -8.97 16.49 3.70
CA VAL A 159 -10.27 16.22 3.02
C VAL A 159 -10.97 15.00 3.62
N PHE A 160 -10.21 13.92 3.87
CA PHE A 160 -10.73 12.70 4.50
C PHE A 160 -11.18 12.93 5.94
N GLU A 161 -10.37 13.65 6.73
CA GLU A 161 -10.70 13.98 8.13
C GLU A 161 -11.98 14.78 8.25
N MET A 162 -12.18 15.74 7.35
CA MET A 162 -13.36 16.60 7.30
C MET A 162 -14.58 15.91 6.66
N GLY A 163 -14.44 14.72 6.11
CA GLY A 163 -15.52 14.01 5.41
C GLY A 163 -16.00 14.69 4.14
N LEU A 164 -15.16 15.49 3.47
CA LEU A 164 -15.55 16.23 2.28
C LEU A 164 -15.76 15.28 1.08
N PRO A 165 -16.77 15.52 0.21
CA PRO A 165 -17.18 14.60 -0.85
C PRO A 165 -16.29 14.69 -2.11
N PHE A 166 -14.98 14.84 -1.93
CA PHE A 166 -14.04 14.94 -3.04
C PHE A 166 -13.29 13.63 -3.29
N LYS A 167 -13.08 13.33 -4.56
CA LYS A 167 -12.21 12.22 -4.94
C LYS A 167 -10.76 12.56 -4.57
N THR A 168 -10.15 11.67 -3.83
CA THR A 168 -8.77 11.77 -3.37
C THR A 168 -7.89 10.74 -4.11
N VAL A 169 -7.47 9.69 -3.43
CA VAL A 169 -6.53 8.68 -3.92
C VAL A 169 -7.04 7.93 -5.15
N SER A 170 -8.35 7.71 -5.25
CA SER A 170 -8.97 6.97 -6.37
C SER A 170 -8.77 7.60 -7.77
N ASN A 171 -8.27 8.82 -7.86
CA ASN A 171 -7.88 9.42 -9.15
C ASN A 171 -6.65 8.70 -9.75
N GLY A 172 -5.81 8.09 -8.91
CA GLY A 172 -4.54 7.51 -9.30
C GLY A 172 -3.54 8.56 -9.82
N VAL A 173 -2.27 8.17 -9.93
CA VAL A 173 -1.21 9.09 -10.34
C VAL A 173 -1.26 9.49 -11.83
N GLY A 174 -1.94 8.72 -12.66
CA GLY A 174 -1.99 8.95 -14.10
C GLY A 174 -2.48 10.35 -14.49
N VAL A 175 -3.45 10.91 -13.75
CA VAL A 175 -3.99 12.26 -14.01
C VAL A 175 -2.94 13.37 -13.79
N PHE A 176 -1.95 13.11 -12.96
CA PHE A 176 -0.84 14.04 -12.66
C PHE A 176 0.36 13.86 -13.56
N CYS A 177 0.30 12.95 -14.53
CA CYS A 177 1.39 12.71 -15.44
C CYS A 177 1.21 13.51 -16.75
N HIS A 178 2.33 13.78 -17.43
CA HIS A 178 2.35 14.31 -18.78
C HIS A 178 3.50 13.72 -19.58
N GLN A 179 3.44 13.87 -20.90
CA GLN A 179 4.48 13.37 -21.80
C GLN A 179 5.52 14.46 -22.09
N VAL A 180 6.81 14.09 -21.94
CA VAL A 180 7.95 14.90 -22.35
C VAL A 180 8.84 14.04 -23.24
N LYS A 181 8.99 14.39 -24.52
CA LYS A 181 9.82 13.64 -25.48
C LYS A 181 9.51 12.12 -25.45
N ASN A 182 8.24 11.75 -25.55
CA ASN A 182 7.74 10.37 -25.51
C ASN A 182 7.96 9.62 -24.17
N VAL A 183 8.29 10.33 -23.09
CA VAL A 183 8.40 9.77 -21.74
C VAL A 183 7.31 10.36 -20.87
N THR A 184 6.52 9.51 -20.22
CA THR A 184 5.53 9.94 -19.25
C THR A 184 6.20 10.17 -17.89
N ILE A 185 6.02 11.34 -17.29
CA ILE A 185 6.60 11.74 -16.01
C ILE A 185 5.55 12.43 -15.14
N LEU A 186 5.78 12.44 -13.82
CA LEU A 186 4.98 13.22 -12.87
C LEU A 186 5.15 14.71 -13.13
N SER A 187 4.05 15.47 -13.19
CA SER A 187 4.02 16.93 -13.32
C SER A 187 3.80 17.58 -11.97
N ASP A 188 4.80 18.28 -11.48
CA ASP A 188 4.70 19.06 -10.24
C ASP A 188 3.61 20.15 -10.37
N GLU A 189 3.46 20.75 -11.56
CA GLU A 189 2.41 21.73 -11.86
C GLU A 189 0.99 21.16 -11.66
N LYS A 190 0.71 19.97 -12.22
CA LYS A 190 -0.59 19.33 -12.07
C LYS A 190 -0.87 18.91 -10.62
N VAL A 191 0.15 18.45 -9.90
CA VAL A 191 0.03 18.12 -8.48
C VAL A 191 -0.27 19.37 -7.67
N ASN A 192 0.48 20.46 -7.88
CA ASN A 192 0.27 21.74 -7.20
C ASN A 192 -1.11 22.31 -7.50
N GLN A 193 -1.57 22.27 -8.76
CA GLN A 193 -2.91 22.72 -9.12
C GLN A 193 -3.97 21.92 -8.33
N LYS A 194 -3.85 20.60 -8.22
CA LYS A 194 -4.77 19.81 -7.44
C LYS A 194 -4.74 20.15 -5.95
N ILE A 195 -3.57 20.46 -5.39
CA ILE A 195 -3.43 20.91 -4.00
C ILE A 195 -4.16 22.23 -3.80
N GLU A 196 -3.98 23.20 -4.70
CA GLU A 196 -4.69 24.49 -4.63
C GLU A 196 -6.21 24.33 -4.77
N ASP A 197 -6.67 23.46 -5.68
CA ASP A 197 -8.10 23.15 -5.82
C ASP A 197 -8.67 22.57 -4.51
N LEU A 198 -7.96 21.65 -3.86
CA LEU A 198 -8.36 21.08 -2.57
C LEU A 198 -8.35 22.13 -1.46
N LYS A 199 -7.34 23.00 -1.42
CA LYS A 199 -7.24 24.10 -0.46
C LYS A 199 -8.44 25.04 -0.56
N ILE A 200 -8.82 25.44 -1.78
CA ILE A 200 -10.01 26.27 -2.03
C ILE A 200 -11.27 25.61 -1.46
N GLU A 201 -11.43 24.31 -1.67
CA GLU A 201 -12.60 23.60 -1.17
C GLU A 201 -12.59 23.46 0.37
N ILE A 202 -11.41 23.20 0.97
CA ILE A 202 -11.25 23.14 2.43
C ILE A 202 -11.58 24.52 3.07
N LEU A 203 -11.13 25.61 2.46
CA LEU A 203 -11.36 26.98 2.95
C LEU A 203 -12.82 27.44 2.86
N LYS A 204 -13.72 26.69 2.21
CA LYS A 204 -15.16 26.93 2.28
C LYS A 204 -15.78 26.46 3.60
N GLU A 205 -15.13 25.53 4.28
CA GLU A 205 -15.63 24.85 5.48
C GLU A 205 -14.94 25.32 6.77
N ILE A 206 -13.67 25.77 6.68
CA ILE A 206 -12.86 26.23 7.82
C ILE A 206 -12.15 27.54 7.50
N SER A 207 -11.71 28.25 8.55
CA SER A 207 -10.91 29.48 8.38
C SER A 207 -9.51 29.21 7.84
N GLU A 208 -8.87 30.25 7.29
CA GLU A 208 -7.49 30.16 6.81
C GLU A 208 -6.52 29.86 7.97
N GLU A 209 -6.77 30.39 9.15
CA GLU A 209 -5.97 30.12 10.35
C GLU A 209 -6.04 28.63 10.72
N GLU A 210 -7.24 28.06 10.77
CA GLU A 210 -7.45 26.64 11.08
C GLU A 210 -6.81 25.73 10.03
N TYR A 211 -6.94 26.06 8.74
CA TYR A 211 -6.27 25.34 7.66
C TYR A 211 -4.73 25.36 7.83
N ASN A 212 -4.17 26.55 8.09
CA ASN A 212 -2.73 26.71 8.27
C ASN A 212 -2.21 25.94 9.47
N GLU A 213 -2.94 25.88 10.57
CA GLU A 213 -2.62 25.08 11.76
C GLU A 213 -2.64 23.59 11.43
N LYS A 214 -3.69 23.10 10.77
CA LYS A 214 -3.80 21.68 10.36
C LYS A 214 -2.65 21.25 9.47
N ILE A 215 -2.37 21.99 8.40
CA ILE A 215 -1.31 21.61 7.46
C ILE A 215 0.08 21.76 8.09
N TYR A 216 0.30 22.76 8.93
CA TYR A 216 1.54 22.91 9.68
C TYR A 216 1.78 21.71 10.62
N THR A 217 0.78 21.30 11.39
CA THR A 217 0.86 20.14 12.28
C THR A 217 1.19 18.87 11.52
N LEU A 218 0.53 18.62 10.39
CA LEU A 218 0.83 17.45 9.56
C LEU A 218 2.26 17.48 9.00
N ARG A 219 2.78 18.65 8.61
CA ARG A 219 4.17 18.80 8.14
C ARG A 219 5.21 18.62 9.24
N GLN A 220 4.86 18.80 10.51
CA GLN A 220 5.74 18.47 11.63
C GLN A 220 5.84 16.96 11.86
N ILE A 221 4.76 16.23 11.59
CA ILE A 221 4.71 14.76 11.72
C ILE A 221 5.33 14.07 10.50
N TRP A 222 5.05 14.57 9.31
CA TRP A 222 5.36 13.95 8.02
C TRP A 222 6.36 14.80 7.23
N SER A 223 7.63 14.46 7.32
CA SER A 223 8.70 15.12 6.56
C SER A 223 8.67 14.73 5.06
N HIS A 224 9.29 15.56 4.20
CA HIS A 224 9.32 15.32 2.74
C HIS A 224 10.43 14.35 2.31
N ASP A 225 10.63 13.27 3.04
CA ASP A 225 11.66 12.27 2.77
C ASP A 225 11.10 10.98 2.13
N ILE A 226 12.00 10.07 1.81
CA ILE A 226 11.65 8.77 1.19
C ILE A 226 10.87 7.90 2.18
N GLU A 227 11.20 7.93 3.48
CA GLU A 227 10.54 7.12 4.48
C GLU A 227 9.07 7.50 4.60
N THR A 228 8.78 8.78 4.71
CA THR A 228 7.40 9.31 4.69
C THR A 228 6.67 8.97 3.39
N LEU A 229 7.32 9.16 2.23
CA LEU A 229 6.73 8.76 0.95
C LEU A 229 6.28 7.30 0.96
N LEU A 230 7.17 6.40 1.39
CA LEU A 230 6.92 4.96 1.43
C LEU A 230 5.94 4.56 2.54
N LYS A 231 5.55 5.48 3.40
CA LYS A 231 4.61 5.24 4.50
C LYS A 231 3.21 5.73 4.19
N ILE A 232 3.04 7.00 3.78
CA ILE A 232 1.72 7.62 3.68
C ILE A 232 1.18 7.76 2.25
N VAL A 233 2.03 7.64 1.21
CA VAL A 233 1.57 7.72 -0.18
C VAL A 233 1.20 6.34 -0.69
N SER A 234 -0.02 6.17 -1.23
CA SER A 234 -0.48 4.89 -1.79
C SER A 234 0.52 4.32 -2.81
N ALA A 235 1.16 3.22 -2.48
CA ALA A 235 2.02 2.56 -3.45
C ALA A 235 1.20 1.95 -4.58
N LYS A 236 0.05 1.38 -4.28
CA LYS A 236 -0.88 0.77 -5.24
C LYS A 236 -1.26 1.73 -6.37
N ASP A 237 -1.60 2.99 -6.05
CA ASP A 237 -2.17 3.94 -6.99
C ASP A 237 -1.20 5.00 -7.48
N TYR A 238 -0.04 5.19 -6.80
CA TYR A 238 0.92 6.26 -7.10
C TYR A 238 2.33 5.75 -7.35
N THR A 239 3.02 5.18 -6.36
CA THR A 239 4.46 4.92 -6.51
C THR A 239 4.76 3.71 -7.41
N LEU A 240 3.98 2.63 -7.38
CA LEU A 240 4.16 1.51 -8.31
C LEU A 240 3.84 1.87 -9.76
N PRO A 241 2.75 2.59 -10.10
CA PRO A 241 2.54 3.09 -11.44
C PRO A 241 3.68 4.02 -11.93
N LEU A 242 4.21 4.89 -11.08
CA LEU A 242 5.37 5.72 -11.43
C LEU A 242 6.63 4.88 -11.66
N THR A 243 6.82 3.81 -10.88
CA THR A 243 7.91 2.84 -11.08
C THR A 243 7.79 2.14 -12.44
N GLN A 244 6.58 1.75 -12.86
CA GLN A 244 6.35 1.18 -14.20
C GLN A 244 6.68 2.19 -15.31
N LEU A 245 6.30 3.46 -15.13
CA LEU A 245 6.67 4.53 -16.08
C LEU A 245 8.19 4.74 -16.13
N ARG A 246 8.87 4.64 -14.99
CA ARG A 246 10.34 4.68 -14.92
C ARG A 246 10.97 3.51 -15.66
N PHE A 247 10.43 2.29 -15.51
CA PHE A 247 10.85 1.12 -16.28
C PHE A 247 10.72 1.35 -17.79
N ALA A 248 9.55 1.84 -18.23
CA ALA A 248 9.32 2.14 -19.64
C ALA A 248 10.32 3.19 -20.20
N LYS A 249 10.73 4.17 -19.39
CA LYS A 249 11.74 5.16 -19.76
C LYS A 249 13.12 4.53 -19.97
N ILE A 250 13.55 3.64 -19.09
CA ILE A 250 14.85 2.94 -19.19
C ILE A 250 14.87 2.09 -20.46
N ASN A 251 13.71 1.59 -20.84
CA ASN A 251 13.55 0.55 -21.87
C ASN A 251 13.02 1.06 -23.21
N SER A 252 13.15 2.30 -23.55
CA SER A 252 12.58 2.85 -24.79
C SER A 252 12.94 2.07 -26.08
N LYS A 253 13.91 1.16 -26.04
CA LYS A 253 14.38 0.37 -27.19
C LYS A 253 14.06 -1.14 -27.17
N SER A 254 13.77 -1.76 -26.02
CA SER A 254 13.67 -3.23 -25.91
C SER A 254 12.24 -3.80 -25.90
N GLY A 255 11.19 -2.94 -25.80
CA GLY A 255 9.80 -3.42 -25.81
C GLY A 255 9.34 -4.14 -24.53
N PHE A 256 10.18 -4.28 -23.49
CA PHE A 256 9.79 -4.89 -22.21
C PHE A 256 8.66 -4.08 -21.55
N ARG A 257 7.57 -4.74 -21.29
CA ARG A 257 6.43 -4.18 -20.57
C ARG A 257 6.04 -5.14 -19.45
N ILE A 258 5.80 -4.60 -18.28
CA ILE A 258 5.31 -5.36 -17.13
C ILE A 258 3.95 -4.79 -16.72
N THR A 259 2.94 -5.65 -16.55
CA THR A 259 1.65 -5.23 -16.01
C THR A 259 1.77 -4.92 -14.53
N ARG A 260 0.83 -4.16 -13.98
CA ARG A 260 0.78 -3.80 -12.57
C ARG A 260 0.70 -5.06 -11.68
N GLU A 261 -0.15 -5.99 -12.05
CA GLU A 261 -0.36 -7.25 -11.34
C GLU A 261 0.91 -8.10 -11.34
N SER A 262 1.58 -8.21 -12.50
CA SER A 262 2.86 -8.93 -12.60
C SER A 262 3.97 -8.26 -11.78
N LEU A 263 4.05 -6.92 -11.78
CA LEU A 263 5.03 -6.19 -10.97
C LEU A 263 4.79 -6.44 -9.47
N ARG A 264 3.55 -6.31 -9.01
CA ARG A 264 3.18 -6.53 -7.61
C ARG A 264 3.52 -7.96 -7.17
N LEU A 265 3.10 -8.97 -7.94
CA LEU A 265 3.37 -10.38 -7.63
C LEU A 265 4.88 -10.68 -7.58
N ARG A 266 5.65 -10.15 -8.54
CA ARG A 266 7.11 -10.36 -8.56
C ARG A 266 7.77 -9.67 -7.37
N LEU A 267 7.39 -8.44 -7.04
CA LEU A 267 7.86 -7.74 -5.86
C LEU A 267 7.50 -8.52 -4.58
N ALA A 268 6.28 -9.02 -4.44
CA ALA A 268 5.89 -9.83 -3.30
C ALA A 268 6.76 -11.08 -3.12
N LYS A 269 7.29 -11.64 -4.22
CA LYS A 269 8.21 -12.79 -4.20
C LYS A 269 9.66 -12.43 -3.90
N LEU A 270 10.09 -11.20 -4.20
CA LEU A 270 11.51 -10.80 -4.20
C LEU A 270 11.88 -9.79 -3.13
N CYS A 271 10.96 -8.88 -2.72
CA CYS A 271 11.27 -7.80 -1.77
C CYS A 271 11.82 -8.32 -0.44
N LYS A 272 12.62 -7.50 0.24
CA LYS A 272 13.03 -7.75 1.62
C LYS A 272 11.82 -7.72 2.55
N LEU A 273 11.81 -8.58 3.57
CA LEU A 273 10.68 -8.67 4.51
C LEU A 273 10.84 -7.78 5.74
N ASP A 274 11.96 -7.09 5.89
CA ASP A 274 12.30 -6.30 7.08
C ASP A 274 11.26 -5.21 7.38
N ARG A 275 10.68 -4.62 6.33
CA ARG A 275 9.63 -3.62 6.49
C ARG A 275 8.25 -4.19 6.86
N LEU A 276 8.10 -5.51 6.83
CA LEU A 276 6.88 -6.25 7.22
C LEU A 276 6.98 -6.85 8.63
N ASN A 277 7.96 -6.41 9.43
CA ASN A 277 8.20 -6.95 10.77
C ASN A 277 6.96 -6.82 11.69
N SER A 278 6.19 -5.74 11.59
CA SER A 278 4.96 -5.57 12.38
C SER A 278 3.90 -6.64 12.04
N LEU A 279 3.76 -6.98 10.76
CA LEU A 279 2.89 -8.05 10.29
C LEU A 279 3.42 -9.43 10.71
N GLU A 280 4.73 -9.65 10.60
CA GLU A 280 5.37 -10.89 11.07
C GLU A 280 5.09 -11.12 12.57
N LEU A 281 5.29 -10.08 13.40
CA LEU A 281 5.00 -10.15 14.83
C LEU A 281 3.52 -10.41 15.12
N ALA A 282 2.61 -9.82 14.34
CA ALA A 282 1.18 -10.07 14.48
C ALA A 282 0.82 -11.55 14.18
N ILE A 283 1.43 -12.14 13.14
CA ILE A 283 1.27 -13.57 12.81
C ILE A 283 1.84 -14.45 13.93
N LEU A 284 3.03 -14.12 14.45
CA LEU A 284 3.68 -14.89 15.51
C LEU A 284 2.92 -14.81 16.84
N ALA A 285 2.30 -13.68 17.15
CA ALA A 285 1.49 -13.50 18.34
C ALA A 285 0.29 -14.46 18.37
N GLN A 286 -0.23 -14.85 17.22
CA GLN A 286 -1.29 -15.85 17.12
C GLN A 286 -0.77 -17.27 17.37
N ASN A 287 0.54 -17.50 17.31
CA ASN A 287 1.12 -18.85 17.39
C ASN A 287 1.59 -19.22 18.81
N LYS A 288 1.46 -18.30 19.73
CA LYS A 288 1.69 -18.55 21.18
C LYS A 288 0.41 -19.03 21.82
#